data_ca9b52a2452d53d5ce0497f31fbbf3b5
#
_entry.id   ca9b52a2452d53d5ce0497f31fbbf3b5
#
_cell.length_a   1.000
_cell.length_b   1.000
_cell.length_c   1.000
_cell.angle_alpha   90.00
_cell.angle_beta   90.00
_cell.angle_gamma   90.00
#
_symmetry.space_group_name_H-M   'P 1'
#
loop_
_entity.id
_entity.type
_entity.pdbx_description
1 polymer ?
#
loop_
_entity_poly.entity_id
_entity_poly.type
_entity_poly.pdbx_seq_one_letter_code
_entity_poly.pdbx_strand_id
1 'polypeptide(L)'
;RRDAGLFVMLSAATLMLQLYGFIAVPDGPLMMTAALFLLTFKWFTEGRRAAWLWMGVAMALMAYSKYHGALVVLFALAATPPRVFLRPTLYLSGAVALLLLVPHFVWQYEHDWASLAYHLAGRNSVFRPGYVAEYLLNLLVVFNPFFVPLYVRSWIAVKPQNAVERALKFIPAAFIVFFLLSTLRGYVQPQWVIVSCFGLVCGLFAYARRHPRTRRYVMRAG
;
A
#
# COMPACT_ATOMS: atom_id res chain seq x y z
N ARG A 1 24.63 9.73 2.24
CA ARG A 1 24.06 10.91 1.54
C ARG A 1 23.64 10.62 0.09
N ARG A 2 24.49 9.93 -0.73
CA ARG A 2 24.17 9.63 -2.15
C ARG A 2 22.92 8.73 -2.33
N ASP A 3 22.66 7.82 -1.41
CA ASP A 3 21.49 6.92 -1.48
C ASP A 3 20.20 7.63 -1.03
N ALA A 4 20.30 8.58 -0.09
CA ALA A 4 19.15 9.39 0.29
C ALA A 4 18.65 10.25 -0.88
N GLY A 5 19.57 10.88 -1.64
CA GLY A 5 19.20 11.63 -2.85
C GLY A 5 18.46 10.77 -3.89
N LEU A 6 18.94 9.54 -4.14
CA LEU A 6 18.26 8.61 -5.04
C LEU A 6 16.84 8.27 -4.57
N PHE A 7 16.64 8.03 -3.27
CA PHE A 7 15.33 7.74 -2.71
C PHE A 7 14.37 8.93 -2.82
N VAL A 8 14.87 10.12 -2.51
CA VAL A 8 14.10 11.38 -2.64
C VAL A 8 13.69 11.60 -4.09
N MET A 9 14.61 11.45 -5.05
CA MET A 9 14.31 11.60 -6.48
C MET A 9 13.26 10.60 -6.96
N LEU A 10 13.34 9.33 -6.57
CA LEU A 10 12.33 8.32 -6.91
C LEU A 10 10.95 8.67 -6.32
N SER A 11 10.91 9.12 -5.08
CA SER A 11 9.66 9.54 -4.43
C SER A 11 9.08 10.79 -5.09
N ALA A 12 9.94 11.77 -5.40
CA ALA A 12 9.54 13.02 -6.07
C ALA A 12 9.05 12.78 -7.51
N ALA A 13 9.66 11.86 -8.23
CA ALA A 13 9.25 11.50 -9.59
C ALA A 13 7.94 10.71 -9.66
N THR A 14 7.43 10.22 -8.53
CA THR A 14 6.14 9.54 -8.46
C THR A 14 5.03 10.58 -8.25
N LEU A 15 4.40 11.01 -9.35
CA LEU A 15 3.44 12.11 -9.38
C LEU A 15 2.35 12.00 -8.31
N MET A 16 1.80 10.80 -8.10
CA MET A 16 0.75 10.59 -7.11
C MET A 16 1.21 10.84 -5.68
N LEU A 17 2.45 10.54 -5.33
CA LEU A 17 2.99 10.85 -4.00
C LEU A 17 3.05 12.35 -3.76
N GLN A 18 3.41 13.13 -4.80
CA GLN A 18 3.44 14.59 -4.70
C GLN A 18 2.02 15.15 -4.59
N LEU A 19 1.13 14.76 -5.51
CA LEU A 19 -0.24 15.27 -5.56
C LEU A 19 -0.98 15.01 -4.24
N TYR A 20 -0.97 13.77 -3.76
CA TYR A 20 -1.69 13.38 -2.54
C TYR A 20 -0.95 13.75 -1.24
N GLY A 21 0.28 14.25 -1.33
CA GLY A 21 0.97 14.91 -0.23
C GLY A 21 0.43 16.32 0.07
N PHE A 22 -0.17 16.99 -0.94
CA PHE A 22 -0.70 18.35 -0.81
C PHE A 22 -2.24 18.42 -0.71
N ILE A 23 -2.93 17.45 -1.30
CA ILE A 23 -4.40 17.44 -1.31
C ILE A 23 -4.91 16.83 0.00
N ALA A 24 -5.83 17.52 0.69
CA ALA A 24 -6.46 17.05 1.92
C ALA A 24 -7.51 15.97 1.64
N VAL A 25 -7.05 14.76 1.35
CA VAL A 25 -7.87 13.57 1.12
C VAL A 25 -7.41 12.41 2.00
N PRO A 26 -8.25 11.40 2.26
CA PRO A 26 -7.91 10.26 3.12
C PRO A 26 -6.68 9.45 2.68
N ASP A 27 -6.24 9.61 1.43
CA ASP A 27 -5.10 8.90 0.88
C ASP A 27 -3.76 9.34 1.49
N GLY A 28 -3.60 10.62 1.84
CA GLY A 28 -2.42 11.13 2.54
C GLY A 28 -2.21 10.47 3.92
N PRO A 29 -3.19 10.55 4.84
CA PRO A 29 -3.16 9.80 6.11
C PRO A 29 -2.98 8.29 5.93
N LEU A 30 -3.62 7.67 4.92
CA LEU A 30 -3.43 6.26 4.62
C LEU A 30 -1.97 5.94 4.29
N MET A 31 -1.31 6.76 3.46
CA MET A 31 0.10 6.56 3.12
C MET A 31 1.00 6.64 4.36
N MET A 32 0.80 7.64 5.22
CA MET A 32 1.58 7.78 6.45
C MET A 32 1.37 6.57 7.37
N THR A 33 0.13 6.17 7.59
CA THR A 33 -0.20 5.05 8.49
C THR A 33 0.19 3.70 7.92
N ALA A 34 0.17 3.52 6.59
CA ALA A 34 0.69 2.33 5.93
C ALA A 34 2.22 2.23 6.04
N ALA A 35 2.95 3.35 5.95
CA ALA A 35 4.40 3.37 6.22
C ALA A 35 4.70 3.00 7.68
N LEU A 36 3.92 3.52 8.63
CA LEU A 36 4.01 3.16 10.05
C LEU A 36 3.71 1.66 10.27
N PHE A 37 2.68 1.14 9.62
CA PHE A 37 2.37 -0.28 9.67
C PHE A 37 3.53 -1.14 9.13
N LEU A 38 4.10 -0.82 7.97
CA LEU A 38 5.23 -1.56 7.40
C LEU A 38 6.47 -1.52 8.31
N LEU A 39 6.72 -0.40 8.99
CA LEU A 39 7.80 -0.25 9.96
C LEU A 39 7.54 -1.12 11.20
N THR A 40 6.35 -1.06 11.77
CA THR A 40 5.98 -1.86 12.96
C THR A 40 5.87 -3.34 12.62
N PHE A 41 5.40 -3.69 11.43
CA PHE A 41 5.43 -5.05 10.89
C PHE A 41 6.86 -5.59 10.76
N LYS A 42 7.81 -4.75 10.32
CA LYS A 42 9.23 -5.10 10.34
C LYS A 42 9.70 -5.42 11.77
N TRP A 43 9.43 -4.54 12.73
CA TRP A 43 9.78 -4.77 14.12
C TRP A 43 9.15 -6.04 14.70
N PHE A 44 7.90 -6.30 14.33
CA PHE A 44 7.19 -7.52 14.71
C PHE A 44 7.86 -8.79 14.16
N THR A 45 8.23 -8.78 12.88
CA THR A 45 8.92 -9.92 12.25
C THR A 45 10.32 -10.14 12.81
N GLU A 46 11.00 -9.07 13.24
CA GLU A 46 12.30 -9.10 13.95
C GLU A 46 12.17 -9.54 15.42
N GLY A 47 10.96 -9.71 15.95
CA GLY A 47 10.72 -10.12 17.34
C GLY A 47 10.99 -9.03 18.38
N ARG A 48 10.93 -7.74 18.01
CA ARG A 48 11.12 -6.63 18.95
C ARG A 48 10.00 -6.59 19.99
N ARG A 49 10.35 -6.27 21.24
CA ARG A 49 9.39 -6.08 22.35
C ARG A 49 8.36 -5.00 21.98
N ALA A 50 7.11 -5.20 22.37
CA ALA A 50 5.99 -4.29 22.13
C ALA A 50 5.70 -3.96 20.64
N ALA A 51 6.40 -4.58 19.66
CA ALA A 51 6.14 -4.37 18.25
C ALA A 51 4.69 -4.73 17.87
N TRP A 52 4.13 -5.74 18.50
CA TRP A 52 2.74 -6.15 18.32
C TRP A 52 1.75 -5.06 18.71
N LEU A 53 2.03 -4.30 19.78
CA LEU A 53 1.20 -3.18 20.23
C LEU A 53 1.19 -2.07 19.20
N TRP A 54 2.37 -1.61 18.77
CA TRP A 54 2.50 -0.55 17.78
C TRP A 54 1.96 -0.96 16.41
N MET A 55 2.07 -2.23 16.05
CA MET A 55 1.45 -2.77 14.84
C MET A 55 -0.08 -2.70 14.92
N GLY A 56 -0.68 -3.05 16.06
CA GLY A 56 -2.12 -2.90 16.29
C GLY A 56 -2.59 -1.44 16.21
N VAL A 57 -1.84 -0.52 16.82
CA VAL A 57 -2.11 0.92 16.70
C VAL A 57 -2.06 1.37 15.24
N ALA A 58 -1.02 0.98 14.50
CA ALA A 58 -0.89 1.34 13.08
C ALA A 58 -2.04 0.77 12.22
N MET A 59 -2.49 -0.45 12.51
CA MET A 59 -3.66 -1.06 11.85
C MET A 59 -4.94 -0.25 12.10
N ALA A 60 -5.19 0.17 13.33
CA ALA A 60 -6.33 1.02 13.67
C ALA A 60 -6.27 2.37 12.95
N LEU A 61 -5.12 3.04 12.96
CA LEU A 61 -4.92 4.32 12.28
C LEU A 61 -5.14 4.21 10.77
N MET A 62 -4.71 3.11 10.14
CA MET A 62 -5.01 2.84 8.73
C MET A 62 -6.50 2.70 8.47
N ALA A 63 -7.23 1.97 9.33
CA ALA A 63 -8.67 1.78 9.20
C ALA A 63 -9.43 3.11 9.37
N TYR A 64 -9.02 3.96 10.30
CA TYR A 64 -9.55 5.32 10.45
C TYR A 64 -9.25 6.21 9.25
N SER A 65 -8.11 6.00 8.59
CA SER A 65 -7.76 6.78 7.41
C SER A 65 -8.60 6.37 6.19
N LYS A 66 -8.68 5.07 5.92
CA LYS A 66 -9.42 4.53 4.78
C LYS A 66 -9.56 3.00 4.88
N TYR A 67 -10.72 2.46 4.53
CA TYR A 67 -10.96 1.01 4.54
C TYR A 67 -9.96 0.20 3.70
N HIS A 68 -9.38 0.79 2.66
CA HIS A 68 -8.30 0.17 1.88
C HIS A 68 -7.07 -0.19 2.72
N GLY A 69 -6.90 0.39 3.91
CA GLY A 69 -5.88 0.00 4.87
C GLY A 69 -5.97 -1.47 5.28
N ALA A 70 -7.17 -2.04 5.33
CA ALA A 70 -7.37 -3.46 5.61
C ALA A 70 -6.72 -4.36 4.54
N LEU A 71 -6.73 -3.94 3.26
CA LEU A 71 -6.06 -4.66 2.17
C LEU A 71 -4.54 -4.66 2.35
N VAL A 72 -3.96 -3.57 2.88
CA VAL A 72 -2.51 -3.52 3.16
C VAL A 72 -2.12 -4.59 4.18
N VAL A 73 -2.90 -4.70 5.27
CA VAL A 73 -2.69 -5.73 6.30
C VAL A 73 -2.87 -7.12 5.70
N LEU A 74 -3.97 -7.34 5.00
CA LEU A 74 -4.29 -8.63 4.37
C LEU A 74 -3.15 -9.09 3.44
N PHE A 75 -2.70 -8.22 2.54
CA PHE A 75 -1.67 -8.57 1.56
C PHE A 75 -0.28 -8.69 2.20
N ALA A 76 0.02 -7.90 3.24
CA ALA A 76 1.25 -8.07 4.01
C ALA A 76 1.27 -9.44 4.70
N LEU A 77 0.18 -9.84 5.33
CA LEU A 77 0.06 -11.14 5.99
C LEU A 77 0.08 -12.29 4.97
N ALA A 78 -0.61 -12.16 3.83
CA ALA A 78 -0.59 -13.17 2.77
C ALA A 78 0.82 -13.42 2.21
N ALA A 79 1.69 -12.42 2.24
CA ALA A 79 3.08 -12.54 1.82
C ALA A 79 4.01 -13.17 2.88
N THR A 80 3.52 -13.40 4.11
CA THR A 80 4.35 -13.92 5.19
C THR A 80 4.40 -15.44 5.24
N PRO A 81 5.48 -16.03 5.82
CA PRO A 81 5.50 -17.47 6.07
C PRO A 81 4.39 -17.88 7.05
N PRO A 82 3.81 -19.08 6.91
CA PRO A 82 2.75 -19.58 7.80
C PRO A 82 3.11 -19.56 9.29
N ARG A 83 4.39 -19.66 9.62
CA ARG A 83 4.88 -19.59 11.02
C ARG A 83 4.52 -18.28 11.74
N VAL A 84 4.28 -17.20 11.02
CA VAL A 84 3.86 -15.92 11.61
C VAL A 84 2.48 -16.05 12.24
N PHE A 85 1.59 -16.84 11.66
CA PHE A 85 0.23 -17.08 12.17
C PHE A 85 0.21 -17.93 13.45
N LEU A 86 1.32 -18.60 13.79
CA LEU A 86 1.46 -19.33 15.05
C LEU A 86 1.87 -18.42 16.23
N ARG A 87 2.15 -17.14 15.99
CA ARG A 87 2.54 -16.20 17.05
C ARG A 87 1.31 -15.60 17.73
N PRO A 88 1.08 -15.83 19.04
CA PRO A 88 -0.05 -15.24 19.76
C PRO A 88 -0.06 -13.70 19.70
N THR A 89 1.12 -13.08 19.64
CA THR A 89 1.28 -11.64 19.53
C THR A 89 0.70 -11.04 18.23
N LEU A 90 0.53 -11.83 17.16
CA LEU A 90 -0.18 -11.39 15.97
C LEU A 90 -1.67 -11.12 16.30
N TYR A 91 -2.30 -12.03 17.02
CA TYR A 91 -3.70 -11.89 17.42
C TYR A 91 -3.90 -10.77 18.44
N LEU A 92 -2.91 -10.58 19.34
CA LEU A 92 -2.90 -9.41 20.24
C LEU A 92 -2.84 -8.09 19.46
N SER A 93 -2.08 -8.03 18.34
CA SER A 93 -2.09 -6.84 17.48
C SER A 93 -3.48 -6.59 16.89
N GLY A 94 -4.15 -7.64 16.43
CA GLY A 94 -5.53 -7.56 15.95
C GLY A 94 -6.50 -7.10 17.04
N ALA A 95 -6.37 -7.64 18.26
CA ALA A 95 -7.19 -7.24 19.40
C ALA A 95 -7.00 -5.75 19.77
N VAL A 96 -5.76 -5.26 19.76
CA VAL A 96 -5.47 -3.83 19.98
C VAL A 96 -6.13 -2.98 18.88
N ALA A 97 -6.01 -3.38 17.62
CA ALA A 97 -6.63 -2.66 16.53
C ALA A 97 -8.16 -2.61 16.67
N LEU A 98 -8.79 -3.74 16.98
CA LEU A 98 -10.24 -3.81 17.18
C LEU A 98 -10.69 -2.97 18.38
N LEU A 99 -9.95 -3.02 19.49
CA LEU A 99 -10.26 -2.21 20.68
C LEU A 99 -10.22 -0.70 20.36
N LEU A 100 -9.21 -0.26 19.63
CA LEU A 100 -9.09 1.13 19.20
C LEU A 100 -10.17 1.54 18.19
N LEU A 101 -10.74 0.58 17.45
CA LEU A 101 -11.82 0.82 16.48
C LEU A 101 -13.22 0.76 17.12
N VAL A 102 -13.35 0.42 18.41
CA VAL A 102 -14.67 0.38 19.08
C VAL A 102 -15.45 1.69 18.92
N PRO A 103 -14.87 2.90 19.11
CA PRO A 103 -15.62 4.14 18.90
C PRO A 103 -16.15 4.29 17.47
N HIS A 104 -15.38 3.82 16.47
CA HIS A 104 -15.82 3.82 15.09
C HIS A 104 -16.98 2.85 14.84
N PHE A 105 -16.94 1.66 15.43
CA PHE A 105 -18.03 0.69 15.31
C PHE A 105 -19.30 1.18 16.00
N VAL A 106 -19.18 1.83 17.17
CA VAL A 106 -20.34 2.46 17.86
C VAL A 106 -20.94 3.53 16.95
N TRP A 107 -20.12 4.43 16.41
CA TRP A 107 -20.58 5.45 15.46
C TRP A 107 -21.27 4.85 14.23
N GLN A 108 -20.71 3.79 13.63
CA GLN A 108 -21.31 3.11 12.50
C GLN A 108 -22.68 2.50 12.84
N TYR A 109 -22.78 1.92 14.04
CA TYR A 109 -24.04 1.33 14.52
C TYR A 109 -25.11 2.42 14.70
N GLU A 110 -24.77 3.55 15.30
CA GLU A 110 -25.66 4.69 15.50
C GLU A 110 -26.09 5.38 14.20
N HIS A 111 -25.35 5.16 13.10
CA HIS A 111 -25.60 5.76 11.78
C HIS A 111 -25.92 4.71 10.71
N ASP A 112 -26.61 3.63 11.09
CA ASP A 112 -27.11 2.61 10.17
C ASP A 112 -26.05 2.03 9.23
N TRP A 113 -24.82 1.91 9.72
CA TRP A 113 -23.67 1.41 8.93
C TRP A 113 -23.44 2.17 7.61
N ALA A 114 -23.70 3.48 7.62
CA ALA A 114 -23.71 4.32 6.42
C ALA A 114 -22.49 4.15 5.53
N SER A 115 -21.27 4.09 6.12
CA SER A 115 -20.05 3.92 5.34
C SER A 115 -19.96 2.53 4.71
N LEU A 116 -20.37 1.50 5.43
CA LEU A 116 -20.35 0.12 4.93
C LEU A 116 -21.41 -0.08 3.84
N ALA A 117 -22.61 0.46 4.07
CA ALA A 117 -23.70 0.45 3.08
C ALA A 117 -23.29 1.15 1.78
N TYR A 118 -22.61 2.31 1.87
CA TYR A 118 -22.09 3.01 0.71
C TYR A 118 -21.11 2.14 -0.13
N HIS A 119 -20.23 1.40 0.54
CA HIS A 119 -19.24 0.57 -0.15
C HIS A 119 -19.82 -0.73 -0.70
N LEU A 120 -20.84 -1.30 -0.06
CA LEU A 120 -21.44 -2.58 -0.45
C LEU A 120 -22.62 -2.43 -1.41
N ALA A 121 -23.49 -1.44 -1.19
CA ALA A 121 -24.75 -1.30 -1.92
C ALA A 121 -24.79 -0.03 -2.81
N GLY A 122 -24.05 1.01 -2.49
CA GLY A 122 -24.17 2.33 -3.11
C GLY A 122 -23.40 2.53 -4.40
N ARG A 123 -22.56 1.60 -4.84
CA ARG A 123 -21.78 1.74 -6.07
C ARG A 123 -22.42 0.98 -7.21
N ASN A 124 -22.72 1.73 -8.29
CA ASN A 124 -23.26 1.17 -9.52
C ASN A 124 -22.43 -0.05 -9.97
N SER A 125 -23.04 -1.22 -9.93
CA SER A 125 -22.47 -2.49 -10.36
C SER A 125 -22.67 -2.73 -11.86
N VAL A 126 -22.43 -1.70 -12.67
CA VAL A 126 -22.54 -1.82 -14.14
C VAL A 126 -21.15 -1.97 -14.72
N PHE A 127 -20.89 -3.13 -15.30
CA PHE A 127 -19.67 -3.35 -16.07
C PHE A 127 -19.67 -2.52 -17.35
N ARG A 128 -18.56 -1.78 -17.54
CA ARG A 128 -18.27 -1.08 -18.81
C ARG A 128 -16.83 -1.43 -19.20
N PRO A 129 -16.59 -1.98 -20.41
CA PRO A 129 -15.24 -2.33 -20.86
C PRO A 129 -14.26 -1.15 -20.79
N GLY A 130 -14.76 0.09 -20.98
CA GLY A 130 -13.99 1.32 -20.85
C GLY A 130 -13.32 1.49 -19.47
N TYR A 131 -13.91 0.98 -18.38
CA TYR A 131 -13.31 1.07 -17.04
C TYR A 131 -11.99 0.30 -16.92
N VAL A 132 -11.87 -0.83 -17.63
CA VAL A 132 -10.61 -1.59 -17.68
C VAL A 132 -9.53 -0.79 -18.40
N ALA A 133 -9.86 -0.24 -19.57
CA ALA A 133 -8.91 0.55 -20.35
C ALA A 133 -8.49 1.83 -19.60
N GLU A 134 -9.45 2.53 -18.99
CA GLU A 134 -9.19 3.71 -18.18
C GLU A 134 -8.31 3.40 -16.98
N TYR A 135 -8.57 2.29 -16.28
CA TYR A 135 -7.74 1.84 -15.17
C TYR A 135 -6.29 1.60 -15.60
N LEU A 136 -6.08 0.87 -16.70
CA LEU A 136 -4.74 0.60 -17.21
C LEU A 136 -4.00 1.89 -17.63
N LEU A 137 -4.68 2.83 -18.27
CA LEU A 137 -4.12 4.14 -18.60
C LEU A 137 -3.78 4.94 -17.33
N ASN A 138 -4.67 4.93 -16.34
CA ASN A 138 -4.45 5.60 -15.06
C ASN A 138 -3.22 5.04 -14.32
N LEU A 139 -2.93 3.73 -14.40
CA LEU A 139 -1.71 3.18 -13.81
C LEU A 139 -0.44 3.80 -14.38
N LEU A 140 -0.41 4.13 -15.68
CA LEU A 140 0.73 4.81 -16.29
C LEU A 140 0.95 6.20 -15.69
N VAL A 141 -0.14 6.95 -15.47
CA VAL A 141 -0.07 8.29 -14.85
C VAL A 141 0.33 8.19 -13.38
N VAL A 142 -0.29 7.26 -12.63
CA VAL A 142 -0.01 7.03 -11.19
C VAL A 142 1.47 6.75 -10.95
N PHE A 143 2.05 5.87 -11.75
CA PHE A 143 3.40 5.37 -11.53
C PHE A 143 4.47 6.07 -12.39
N ASN A 144 4.12 7.13 -13.12
CA ASN A 144 4.98 7.80 -14.08
C ASN A 144 5.40 6.88 -15.26
N PRO A 145 4.91 7.13 -16.49
CA PRO A 145 5.13 6.22 -17.63
C PRO A 145 6.60 5.95 -17.93
N PHE A 146 7.50 6.92 -17.65
CA PHE A 146 8.94 6.74 -17.85
C PHE A 146 9.58 5.79 -16.84
N PHE A 147 8.95 5.57 -15.68
CA PHE A 147 9.45 4.66 -14.65
C PHE A 147 8.76 3.30 -14.65
N VAL A 148 7.58 3.15 -15.27
CA VAL A 148 6.85 1.87 -15.33
C VAL A 148 7.73 0.71 -15.81
N PRO A 149 8.51 0.81 -16.91
CA PRO A 149 9.40 -0.28 -17.34
C PRO A 149 10.46 -0.62 -16.29
N LEU A 150 10.96 0.38 -15.55
CA LEU A 150 11.95 0.19 -14.50
C LEU A 150 11.33 -0.46 -13.26
N TYR A 151 10.09 -0.08 -12.90
CA TYR A 151 9.35 -0.74 -11.83
C TYR A 151 9.12 -2.22 -12.13
N VAL A 152 8.66 -2.56 -13.33
CA VAL A 152 8.47 -3.95 -13.76
C VAL A 152 9.81 -4.72 -13.72
N ARG A 153 10.87 -4.16 -14.30
CA ARG A 153 12.19 -4.78 -14.29
C ARG A 153 12.72 -5.01 -12.88
N SER A 154 12.62 -4.02 -12.02
CA SER A 154 13.06 -4.13 -10.62
C SER A 154 12.23 -5.14 -9.85
N TRP A 155 10.91 -5.15 -10.05
CA TRP A 155 10.00 -6.08 -9.40
C TRP A 155 10.33 -7.53 -9.75
N ILE A 156 10.69 -7.82 -11.02
CA ILE A 156 11.14 -9.15 -11.46
C ILE A 156 12.50 -9.49 -10.85
N ALA A 157 13.47 -8.58 -10.95
CA ALA A 157 14.88 -8.84 -10.64
C ALA A 157 15.17 -8.90 -9.13
N VAL A 158 14.47 -8.12 -8.30
CA VAL A 158 14.72 -8.07 -6.85
C VAL A 158 14.07 -9.26 -6.16
N LYS A 159 14.91 -10.12 -5.57
CA LYS A 159 14.45 -11.26 -4.77
C LYS A 159 14.34 -10.85 -3.30
N PRO A 160 13.17 -11.01 -2.67
CA PRO A 160 12.99 -10.65 -1.27
C PRO A 160 13.74 -11.61 -0.33
N GLN A 161 14.41 -11.06 0.66
CA GLN A 161 15.22 -11.82 1.64
C GLN A 161 14.49 -12.06 2.97
N ASN A 162 13.48 -11.25 3.29
CA ASN A 162 12.75 -11.32 4.55
C ASN A 162 11.24 -11.09 4.32
N ALA A 163 10.44 -11.22 5.40
CA ALA A 163 8.98 -11.10 5.33
C ALA A 163 8.54 -9.70 4.86
N VAL A 164 9.22 -8.66 5.29
CA VAL A 164 8.88 -7.27 4.91
C VAL A 164 9.15 -7.02 3.44
N GLU A 165 10.27 -7.48 2.92
CA GLU A 165 10.58 -7.36 1.49
C GLU A 165 9.61 -8.17 0.63
N ARG A 166 9.14 -9.33 1.15
CA ARG A 166 8.06 -10.09 0.50
C ARG A 166 6.75 -9.31 0.49
N ALA A 167 6.37 -8.70 1.61
CA ALA A 167 5.19 -7.84 1.67
C ALA A 167 5.31 -6.64 0.71
N LEU A 168 6.44 -5.91 0.73
CA LEU A 168 6.70 -4.80 -0.19
C LEU A 168 6.66 -5.21 -1.66
N LYS A 169 7.06 -6.43 -1.99
CA LYS A 169 6.97 -6.96 -3.36
C LYS A 169 5.56 -7.43 -3.71
N PHE A 170 4.82 -8.02 -2.78
CA PHE A 170 3.50 -8.61 -3.02
C PHE A 170 2.39 -7.55 -3.04
N ILE A 171 2.41 -6.58 -2.13
CA ILE A 171 1.39 -5.54 -2.00
C ILE A 171 1.10 -4.82 -3.33
N PRO A 172 2.10 -4.30 -4.09
CA PRO A 172 1.83 -3.64 -5.37
C PRO A 172 1.07 -4.52 -6.37
N ALA A 173 1.52 -5.75 -6.55
CA ALA A 173 0.88 -6.68 -7.47
C ALA A 173 -0.55 -7.01 -7.02
N ALA A 174 -0.74 -7.29 -5.72
CA ALA A 174 -2.03 -7.62 -5.15
C ALA A 174 -3.03 -6.44 -5.27
N PHE A 175 -2.60 -5.21 -4.98
CA PHE A 175 -3.43 -4.01 -5.16
C PHE A 175 -3.81 -3.79 -6.63
N ILE A 176 -2.83 -3.87 -7.54
CA ILE A 176 -3.07 -3.67 -8.98
C ILE A 176 -4.07 -4.72 -9.49
N VAL A 177 -3.88 -6.00 -9.14
CA VAL A 177 -4.79 -7.08 -9.58
C VAL A 177 -6.16 -6.94 -8.91
N PHE A 178 -6.22 -6.66 -7.61
CA PHE A 178 -7.47 -6.48 -6.87
C PHE A 178 -8.34 -5.37 -7.50
N PHE A 179 -7.74 -4.22 -7.79
CA PHE A 179 -8.48 -3.12 -8.38
C PHE A 179 -8.74 -3.30 -9.88
N LEU A 180 -7.91 -4.04 -10.61
CA LEU A 180 -8.23 -4.48 -11.96
C LEU A 180 -9.50 -5.35 -11.95
N LEU A 181 -9.60 -6.32 -11.05
CA LEU A 181 -10.82 -7.12 -10.91
C LEU A 181 -12.02 -6.29 -10.45
N SER A 182 -11.78 -5.27 -9.64
CA SER A 182 -12.84 -4.35 -9.19
C SER A 182 -13.43 -3.52 -10.33
N THR A 183 -12.70 -3.29 -11.44
CA THR A 183 -13.23 -2.61 -12.63
C THR A 183 -14.38 -3.37 -13.29
N LEU A 184 -14.45 -4.70 -13.06
CA LEU A 184 -15.58 -5.52 -13.54
C LEU A 184 -16.91 -5.19 -12.84
N ARG A 185 -16.85 -4.50 -11.70
CA ARG A 185 -18.00 -4.05 -10.91
C ARG A 185 -18.27 -2.56 -10.96
N GLY A 186 -17.33 -1.76 -11.47
CA GLY A 186 -17.51 -0.32 -11.54
C GLY A 186 -16.20 0.44 -11.72
N TYR A 187 -16.31 1.75 -11.75
CA TYR A 187 -15.18 2.66 -11.89
C TYR A 187 -14.23 2.58 -10.68
N VAL A 188 -12.94 2.48 -10.95
CA VAL A 188 -11.85 2.51 -9.96
C VAL A 188 -11.09 3.81 -10.05
N GLN A 189 -11.03 4.54 -8.94
CA GLN A 189 -10.31 5.81 -8.89
C GLN A 189 -8.79 5.58 -8.90
N PRO A 190 -8.00 6.41 -9.62
CA PRO A 190 -6.56 6.21 -9.80
C PRO A 190 -5.78 6.09 -8.49
N GLN A 191 -6.15 6.88 -7.47
CA GLN A 191 -5.44 6.92 -6.19
C GLN A 191 -5.61 5.66 -5.33
N TRP A 192 -6.54 4.76 -5.67
CA TRP A 192 -6.74 3.57 -4.83
C TRP A 192 -5.54 2.63 -4.82
N VAL A 193 -4.70 2.69 -5.84
CA VAL A 193 -3.46 1.91 -5.92
C VAL A 193 -2.24 2.62 -5.35
N ILE A 194 -2.41 3.82 -4.74
CA ILE A 194 -1.28 4.65 -4.30
C ILE A 194 -0.34 3.92 -3.32
N VAL A 195 -0.88 3.05 -2.47
CA VAL A 195 -0.08 2.25 -1.52
C VAL A 195 0.95 1.36 -2.24
N SER A 196 0.69 0.99 -3.50
CA SER A 196 1.61 0.23 -4.33
C SER A 196 2.94 0.97 -4.55
N CYS A 197 2.95 2.30 -4.46
CA CYS A 197 4.14 3.12 -4.60
C CYS A 197 5.24 2.72 -3.60
N PHE A 198 4.90 2.32 -2.37
CA PHE A 198 5.90 1.89 -1.40
C PHE A 198 6.76 0.74 -1.92
N GLY A 199 6.10 -0.33 -2.35
CA GLY A 199 6.83 -1.51 -2.83
C GLY A 199 7.58 -1.25 -4.13
N LEU A 200 6.98 -0.50 -5.06
CA LEU A 200 7.61 -0.17 -6.35
C LEU A 200 8.82 0.75 -6.17
N VAL A 201 8.68 1.82 -5.38
CA VAL A 201 9.79 2.75 -5.11
C VAL A 201 10.92 2.06 -4.35
N CYS A 202 10.61 1.30 -3.30
CA CYS A 202 11.62 0.54 -2.55
C CYS A 202 12.31 -0.52 -3.43
N GLY A 203 11.57 -1.23 -4.27
CA GLY A 203 12.10 -2.21 -5.21
C GLY A 203 13.04 -1.57 -6.24
N LEU A 204 12.61 -0.47 -6.86
CA LEU A 204 13.42 0.26 -7.82
C LEU A 204 14.66 0.88 -7.17
N PHE A 205 14.53 1.41 -5.95
CA PHE A 205 15.65 1.90 -5.17
C PHE A 205 16.70 0.80 -4.92
N ALA A 206 16.27 -0.37 -4.44
CA ALA A 206 17.17 -1.51 -4.22
C ALA A 206 17.84 -1.99 -5.51
N TYR A 207 17.11 -1.99 -6.62
CA TYR A 207 17.61 -2.32 -7.94
C TYR A 207 18.64 -1.30 -8.44
N ALA A 208 18.30 -0.01 -8.41
CA ALA A 208 19.15 1.07 -8.92
C ALA A 208 20.47 1.20 -8.14
N ARG A 209 20.49 0.89 -6.84
CA ARG A 209 21.72 0.82 -6.05
C ARG A 209 22.74 -0.17 -6.62
N ARG A 210 22.27 -1.28 -7.20
CA ARG A 210 23.11 -2.35 -7.78
C ARG A 210 23.38 -2.16 -9.27
N HIS A 211 22.68 -1.22 -9.94
CA HIS A 211 22.74 -1.00 -11.39
C HIS A 211 23.04 0.46 -11.73
N PRO A 212 24.32 0.82 -11.94
CA PRO A 212 24.74 2.21 -12.15
C PRO A 212 24.07 2.91 -13.35
N ARG A 213 23.72 2.15 -14.42
CA ARG A 213 23.00 2.72 -15.58
C ARG A 213 21.59 3.15 -15.20
N THR A 214 20.86 2.31 -14.48
CA THR A 214 19.51 2.64 -13.97
C THR A 214 19.55 3.81 -12.99
N ARG A 215 20.54 3.82 -12.09
CA ARG A 215 20.72 4.94 -11.17
C ARG A 215 20.93 6.26 -11.91
N ARG A 216 21.79 6.28 -12.94
CA ARG A 216 22.03 7.50 -13.75
C ARG A 216 20.77 7.95 -14.50
N TYR A 217 19.99 7.01 -15.02
CA TYR A 217 18.72 7.32 -15.66
C TYR A 217 17.75 7.97 -14.68
N VAL A 218 17.50 7.37 -13.52
CA VAL A 218 16.62 7.92 -12.47
C VAL A 218 17.04 9.32 -12.04
N MET A 219 18.35 9.55 -11.85
CA MET A 219 18.87 10.87 -11.42
C MET A 219 18.80 11.95 -12.51
N ARG A 220 18.50 11.59 -13.77
CA ARG A 220 18.36 12.52 -14.89
C ARG A 220 16.92 12.74 -15.32
N ALA A 221 16.07 11.75 -15.11
CA ALA A 221 14.69 11.74 -15.57
C ALA A 221 13.68 12.05 -14.44
N GLY A 222 14.10 12.01 -13.18
CA GLY A 222 13.35 12.45 -12.00
C GLY A 222 13.76 13.85 -11.60
#